data_08895efc114b098529acf3f71674b193
#
_entry.id   08895efc114b098529acf3f71674b193
#
_cell.length_a   1.000
_cell.length_b   1.000
_cell.length_c   1.000
_cell.angle_alpha   90.00
_cell.angle_beta   90.00
_cell.angle_gamma   90.00
#
_symmetry.space_group_name_H-M   'P 1'
#
loop_
_entity.id
_entity.type
_entity.pdbx_description
1 polymer ?
#
loop_
_entity_poly.entity_id
_entity_poly.type
_entity_poly.pdbx_seq_one_letter_code
_entity_poly.pdbx_strand_id
1 'polypeptide(L)'
;MNRLSPISFGELLQEEFLEPLGISQYRLAKSIGVPASRISEIIAGQRAITADTDLRLCRVLRLSPGYWLRAQAAYDTEVASVDLADILDTLQPLAGC
;
A
#
# COMPACT_ATOMS: atom_id res chain seq x y z
N MET A 1 -18.09 0.87 -10.68
CA MET A 1 -18.62 0.32 -9.42
C MET A 1 -17.97 1.00 -8.23
N ASN A 2 -18.77 1.40 -7.28
CA ASN A 2 -18.25 2.07 -6.09
C ASN A 2 -17.78 1.06 -5.06
N ARG A 3 -16.58 1.29 -4.53
CA ARG A 3 -16.10 0.53 -3.39
C ARG A 3 -16.55 1.23 -2.12
N LEU A 4 -17.03 0.44 -1.17
CA LEU A 4 -17.41 0.96 0.14
C LEU A 4 -16.21 1.09 1.07
N SER A 5 -15.11 0.40 0.74
CA SER A 5 -13.88 0.48 1.51
C SER A 5 -12.71 0.82 0.57
N PRO A 6 -11.66 1.46 1.07
CA PRO A 6 -10.52 1.82 0.25
C PRO A 6 -9.77 0.59 -0.25
N ILE A 7 -9.11 0.74 -1.39
CA ILE A 7 -8.27 -0.31 -1.94
C ILE A 7 -6.95 -0.31 -1.19
N SER A 8 -6.60 -1.45 -0.59
CA SER A 8 -5.32 -1.57 0.09
C SER A 8 -4.19 -1.63 -0.93
N PHE A 9 -2.98 -1.25 -0.49
CA PHE A 9 -1.80 -1.32 -1.35
C PHE A 9 -1.49 -2.77 -1.76
N GLY A 10 -1.84 -3.76 -0.93
CA GLY A 10 -1.68 -5.17 -1.29
C GLY A 10 -2.62 -5.59 -2.40
N GLU A 11 -3.88 -5.16 -2.32
CA GLU A 11 -4.85 -5.42 -3.39
C GLU A 11 -4.43 -4.72 -4.68
N LEU A 12 -3.94 -3.49 -4.57
CA LEU A 12 -3.45 -2.74 -5.73
C LEU A 12 -2.32 -3.50 -6.42
N LEU A 13 -1.35 -3.98 -5.65
CA LEU A 13 -0.24 -4.74 -6.20
C LEU A 13 -0.71 -6.01 -6.89
N GLN A 14 -1.57 -6.78 -6.25
CA GLN A 14 -2.05 -8.06 -6.79
C GLN A 14 -2.92 -7.86 -8.03
N GLU A 15 -3.93 -6.99 -7.92
CA GLU A 15 -4.97 -6.90 -8.95
C GLU A 15 -4.59 -6.02 -10.13
N GLU A 16 -3.82 -4.97 -9.88
CA GLU A 16 -3.51 -3.99 -10.93
C GLU A 16 -2.15 -4.19 -11.56
N PHE A 17 -1.27 -4.97 -10.94
CA PHE A 17 0.08 -5.18 -11.44
C PHE A 17 0.39 -6.65 -11.71
N LEU A 18 0.27 -7.52 -10.70
CA LEU A 18 0.67 -8.92 -10.87
C LEU A 18 -0.27 -9.65 -11.81
N GLU A 19 -1.57 -9.54 -11.61
CA GLU A 19 -2.54 -10.24 -12.46
C GLU A 19 -2.49 -9.79 -13.91
N PRO A 20 -2.54 -8.48 -14.20
CA PRO A 20 -2.46 -8.03 -15.59
C PRO A 20 -1.15 -8.41 -16.28
N LEU A 21 -0.05 -8.44 -15.55
CA LEU A 21 1.27 -8.77 -16.11
C LEU A 21 1.53 -10.28 -16.14
N GLY A 22 0.65 -11.09 -15.55
CA GLY A 22 0.84 -12.53 -15.48
C GLY A 22 2.04 -12.93 -14.63
N ILE A 23 2.35 -12.15 -13.59
CA ILE A 23 3.51 -12.37 -12.73
C ILE A 23 3.04 -12.96 -11.40
N SER A 24 3.67 -14.06 -10.97
CA SER A 24 3.37 -14.66 -9.67
C SER A 24 4.06 -13.87 -8.55
N GLN A 25 3.53 -14.03 -7.34
CA GLN A 25 4.15 -13.44 -6.15
C GLN A 25 5.59 -13.96 -5.97
N TYR A 26 5.79 -15.23 -6.23
CA TYR A 26 7.12 -15.84 -6.12
C TYR A 26 8.10 -15.18 -7.10
N ARG A 27 7.67 -15.01 -8.35
CA ARG A 27 8.53 -14.39 -9.37
C ARG A 27 8.88 -12.95 -9.01
N LEU A 28 7.89 -12.21 -8.50
CA LEU A 28 8.14 -10.83 -8.07
C LEU A 28 9.17 -10.79 -6.93
N ALA A 29 8.96 -11.62 -5.91
CA ALA A 29 9.88 -11.68 -4.77
C ALA A 29 11.30 -12.00 -5.23
N LYS A 30 11.44 -12.95 -6.12
CA LYS A 30 12.74 -13.33 -6.67
C LYS A 30 13.36 -12.17 -7.45
N SER A 31 12.57 -11.46 -8.24
CA SER A 31 13.03 -10.34 -9.05
C SER A 31 13.56 -9.19 -8.21
N ILE A 32 12.99 -8.97 -7.03
CA ILE A 32 13.42 -7.87 -6.16
C ILE A 32 14.33 -8.32 -5.01
N GLY A 33 14.64 -9.61 -4.95
CA GLY A 33 15.62 -10.13 -4.00
C GLY A 33 15.12 -10.19 -2.57
N VAL A 34 13.85 -10.53 -2.36
CA VAL A 34 13.29 -10.71 -1.01
C VAL A 34 12.65 -12.08 -0.91
N PRO A 35 12.43 -12.58 0.33
CA PRO A 35 11.72 -13.85 0.50
C PRO A 35 10.29 -13.78 -0.07
N ALA A 36 9.80 -14.89 -0.62
CA ALA A 36 8.44 -14.94 -1.17
C ALA A 36 7.40 -14.59 -0.11
N SER A 37 7.65 -14.98 1.15
CA SER A 37 6.74 -14.65 2.25
C SER A 37 6.56 -13.14 2.44
N ARG A 38 7.58 -12.35 2.12
CA ARG A 38 7.47 -10.89 2.23
C ARG A 38 6.37 -10.35 1.32
N ILE A 39 6.34 -10.82 0.07
CA ILE A 39 5.33 -10.37 -0.89
C ILE A 39 3.94 -10.86 -0.47
N SER A 40 3.81 -12.13 -0.09
CA SER A 40 2.51 -12.67 0.32
C SER A 40 1.97 -11.96 1.58
N GLU A 41 2.85 -11.61 2.52
CA GLU A 41 2.45 -10.88 3.73
C GLU A 41 1.99 -9.45 3.40
N ILE A 42 2.66 -8.79 2.47
CA ILE A 42 2.27 -7.45 2.04
C ILE A 42 0.90 -7.49 1.37
N ILE A 43 0.69 -8.46 0.48
CA ILE A 43 -0.59 -8.59 -0.23
C ILE A 43 -1.71 -8.93 0.73
N ALA A 44 -1.43 -9.74 1.74
CA ALA A 44 -2.42 -10.12 2.76
C ALA A 44 -2.67 -9.02 3.80
N GLY A 45 -1.94 -7.92 3.74
CA GLY A 45 -2.10 -6.83 4.69
C GLY A 45 -1.44 -7.07 6.03
N GLN A 46 -0.55 -8.06 6.12
CA GLN A 46 0.11 -8.44 7.37
C GLN A 46 1.45 -7.75 7.56
N ARG A 47 1.94 -7.06 6.55
CA ARG A 47 3.24 -6.39 6.60
C ARG A 47 3.15 -5.06 5.85
N ALA A 48 3.68 -4.03 6.46
CA ALA A 48 3.75 -2.71 5.83
C ALA A 48 4.89 -2.67 4.80
N ILE A 49 4.77 -1.75 3.85
CA ILE A 49 5.82 -1.47 2.89
C ILE A 49 6.81 -0.50 3.52
N THR A 50 8.09 -0.85 3.44
CA THR A 50 9.17 0.03 3.88
C THR A 50 9.77 0.74 2.67
N ALA A 51 10.61 1.75 2.92
CA ALA A 51 11.30 2.45 1.83
C ALA A 51 12.15 1.48 1.00
N ASP A 52 12.80 0.52 1.64
CA ASP A 52 13.60 -0.50 0.94
C ASP A 52 12.72 -1.28 -0.05
N THR A 53 11.60 -1.80 0.43
CA THR A 53 10.70 -2.59 -0.41
C THR A 53 10.07 -1.72 -1.52
N ASP A 54 9.69 -0.49 -1.19
CA ASP A 54 9.15 0.43 -2.18
C ASP A 54 10.11 0.65 -3.34
N LEU A 55 11.37 0.94 -3.02
CA LEU A 55 12.37 1.20 -4.06
C LEU A 55 12.59 -0.02 -4.96
N ARG A 56 12.60 -1.21 -4.38
CA ARG A 56 12.76 -2.45 -5.13
C ARG A 56 11.58 -2.69 -6.06
N LEU A 57 10.37 -2.54 -5.55
CA LEU A 57 9.15 -2.72 -6.33
C LEU A 57 9.07 -1.68 -7.46
N CYS A 58 9.34 -0.43 -7.15
CA CYS A 58 9.27 0.64 -8.14
C CYS A 58 10.28 0.42 -9.28
N ARG A 59 11.45 -0.10 -8.95
CA ARG A 59 12.45 -0.36 -9.97
C ARG A 59 11.98 -1.39 -10.99
N VAL A 60 11.46 -2.52 -10.52
CA VAL A 60 11.08 -3.61 -11.45
C VAL A 60 9.73 -3.37 -12.11
N LEU A 61 8.85 -2.60 -11.48
CA LEU A 61 7.54 -2.28 -12.06
C LEU A 61 7.54 -0.95 -12.81
N ARG A 62 8.67 -0.28 -12.91
CA ARG A 62 8.86 0.97 -13.65
C ARG A 62 7.98 2.09 -13.13
N LEU A 63 7.98 2.25 -11.81
CA LEU A 63 7.21 3.30 -11.14
C LEU A 63 8.18 4.28 -10.49
N SER A 64 7.69 5.49 -10.22
CA SER A 64 8.49 6.49 -9.52
C SER A 64 8.70 6.11 -8.07
N PRO A 65 9.91 6.32 -7.51
CA PRO A 65 10.15 6.04 -6.10
C PRO A 65 9.09 6.68 -5.20
N GLY A 66 8.65 5.93 -4.21
CA GLY A 66 7.61 6.39 -3.28
C GLY A 66 6.20 6.01 -3.69
N TYR A 67 6.00 5.42 -4.85
CA TYR A 67 4.67 5.06 -5.32
C TYR A 67 3.92 4.19 -4.29
N TRP A 68 4.56 3.13 -3.81
CA TRP A 68 3.93 2.20 -2.87
C TRP A 68 3.78 2.79 -1.48
N LEU A 69 4.73 3.62 -1.06
CA LEU A 69 4.60 4.32 0.22
C LEU A 69 3.44 5.30 0.20
N ARG A 70 3.23 5.99 -0.92
CA ARG A 70 2.08 6.90 -1.05
C ARG A 70 0.77 6.12 -1.07
N ALA A 71 0.73 4.99 -1.77
CA ALA A 71 -0.47 4.15 -1.79
C ALA A 71 -0.81 3.64 -0.39
N GLN A 72 0.21 3.21 0.36
CA GLN A 72 0.05 2.77 1.73
C GLN A 72 -0.47 3.88 2.63
N ALA A 73 0.14 5.07 2.52
CA ALA A 73 -0.27 6.21 3.32
C ALA A 73 -1.71 6.64 3.01
N ALA A 74 -2.08 6.64 1.74
CA ALA A 74 -3.44 6.99 1.34
C ALA A 74 -4.46 6.01 1.92
N TYR A 75 -4.16 4.72 1.84
CA TYR A 75 -5.03 3.70 2.40
C TYR A 75 -5.15 3.84 3.92
N ASP A 76 -4.01 3.94 4.59
CA ASP A 76 -3.98 4.03 6.06
C ASP A 76 -4.69 5.28 6.54
N THR A 77 -4.49 6.40 5.86
CA THR A 77 -5.12 7.68 6.23
C THR A 77 -6.63 7.60 6.06
N GLU A 78 -7.09 7.00 4.97
CA GLU A 78 -8.52 6.88 4.71
C GLU A 78 -9.20 5.99 5.75
N VAL A 79 -8.59 4.85 6.07
CA VAL A 79 -9.12 3.94 7.10
C VAL A 79 -9.16 4.63 8.46
N ALA A 80 -8.06 5.30 8.84
CA ALA A 80 -8.00 6.01 10.11
C ALA A 80 -9.00 7.14 10.19
N SER A 81 -9.25 7.85 9.07
CA SER A 81 -10.22 8.94 9.04
C SER A 81 -11.62 8.46 9.39
N VAL A 82 -12.00 7.29 8.90
CA VAL A 82 -13.30 6.70 9.22
C VAL A 82 -13.34 6.29 10.69
N ASP A 83 -12.31 5.59 11.15
CA ASP A 83 -12.27 5.09 12.53
C ASP A 83 -12.25 6.21 13.57
N LEU A 84 -11.61 7.33 13.24
CA LEU A 84 -11.45 8.45 14.14
C LEU A 84 -12.46 9.58 13.92
N ALA A 85 -13.45 9.39 13.04
CA ALA A 85 -14.34 10.48 12.64
C ALA A 85 -14.94 11.23 13.81
N ASP A 86 -15.47 10.49 14.82
CA ASP A 86 -16.10 11.12 15.99
C ASP A 86 -15.08 11.91 16.81
N ILE A 87 -13.88 11.38 16.97
CA ILE A 87 -12.84 12.06 17.73
C ILE A 87 -12.37 13.31 17.00
N LEU A 88 -12.16 13.22 15.69
CA LEU A 88 -11.71 14.34 14.90
C LEU A 88 -12.70 15.52 14.95
N ASP A 89 -14.00 15.21 14.99
CA ASP A 89 -15.03 16.23 15.09
C ASP A 89 -14.95 17.03 16.39
N THR A 90 -14.33 16.47 17.43
CA THR A 90 -14.18 17.16 18.71
C THR A 90 -12.90 17.97 18.83
N LEU A 91 -11.97 17.77 17.91
CA LEU A 91 -10.67 18.44 17.97
C LEU A 91 -10.78 19.82 17.33
N GLN A 92 -10.22 20.81 18.02
CA GLN A 92 -10.27 22.19 17.56
C GLN A 92 -8.89 22.65 17.10
N PRO A 93 -8.81 23.45 16.01
CA PRO A 93 -7.54 24.03 15.63
C PRO A 93 -6.95 24.87 16.77
N LEU A 94 -5.65 24.85 16.86
CA LEU A 94 -4.95 25.71 17.82
C LEU A 94 -5.05 27.15 17.36
N ALA A 95 -5.06 28.08 18.31
CA ALA A 95 -5.12 29.50 17.97
C ALA A 95 -3.96 29.88 17.05
N GLY A 96 -4.27 30.58 15.98
CA GLY A 96 -3.26 30.99 15.01
C GLY A 96 -2.94 29.96 13.93
N CYS A 97 -3.63 28.84 13.94
CA CYS A 97 -3.45 27.80 12.92
C CYS A 97 -4.52 27.84 11.86
#